data_a5e190b41abd62b2493c31b711e6d5cb
#
_entry.id   a5e190b41abd62b2493c31b711e6d5cb
#
_cell.length_a   1.000
_cell.length_b   1.000
_cell.length_c   1.000
_cell.angle_alpha   90.00
_cell.angle_beta   90.00
_cell.angle_gamma   90.00
#
_symmetry.space_group_name_H-M   'P 1'
#
loop_
_entity.id
_entity.type
_entity.pdbx_description
1 polymer ?
#
loop_
_entity_poly.entity_id
_entity_poly.type
_entity_poly.pdbx_seq_one_letter_code
_entity_poly.pdbx_strand_id
1 'polypeptide(L)'
;GNWLSGDPLYIILGLVLLTMLIIWGLPKLSKLIPSSLVSILVIFGIVMAFDIDTKSVGDIASIKGGFPPFHIPNVSFSLETLSIILPYASIVAGVGLIESLLTLNIVDEITESRGRGNKEAVAQGVANICSGFFSGMGGCAMIGQSLINISSGARARLSGIVASVMLLVFIMFGSGIIEQLPIAALTGLMIMVSIGTFEWGSLRTFNRMPK
;
A
#
# COMPACT_ATOMS: atom_id res chain seq x y z
N GLY A 1 4.91 -24.88 6.81
CA GLY A 1 5.74 -24.00 5.99
C GLY A 1 7.20 -24.35 6.20
N ASN A 2 7.86 -24.84 5.15
CA ASN A 2 9.28 -25.10 5.20
C ASN A 2 10.02 -23.75 5.17
N TRP A 3 10.90 -23.53 6.14
CA TRP A 3 11.78 -22.38 6.13
C TRP A 3 12.76 -22.51 4.96
N LEU A 4 12.92 -21.42 4.20
CA LEU A 4 13.95 -21.36 3.16
C LEU A 4 15.32 -21.43 3.84
N SER A 5 16.11 -22.43 3.51
CA SER A 5 17.48 -22.62 4.01
C SER A 5 18.43 -22.88 2.85
N GLY A 6 19.65 -22.37 2.94
CA GLY A 6 20.67 -22.55 1.93
C GLY A 6 20.71 -21.45 0.85
N ASP A 7 21.21 -21.81 -0.32
CA ASP A 7 21.46 -20.87 -1.44
C ASP A 7 20.24 -20.01 -1.84
N PRO A 8 19.00 -20.54 -1.91
CA PRO A 8 17.83 -19.72 -2.27
C PRO A 8 17.56 -18.59 -1.28
N LEU A 9 17.86 -18.78 0.02
CA LEU A 9 17.71 -17.72 1.01
C LEU A 9 18.66 -16.56 0.75
N TYR A 10 19.93 -16.84 0.44
CA TYR A 10 20.93 -15.80 0.16
C TYR A 10 20.60 -15.02 -1.11
N ILE A 11 20.06 -15.68 -2.13
CA ILE A 11 19.62 -15.03 -3.38
C ILE A 11 18.46 -14.07 -3.08
N ILE A 12 17.44 -14.50 -2.35
CA ILE A 12 16.30 -13.66 -1.99
C ILE A 12 16.75 -12.47 -1.15
N LEU A 13 17.59 -12.68 -0.13
CA LEU A 13 18.14 -11.60 0.67
C LEU A 13 18.97 -10.62 -0.16
N GLY A 14 19.74 -11.11 -1.11
CA GLY A 14 20.51 -10.30 -2.07
C GLY A 14 19.59 -9.42 -2.93
N LEU A 15 18.49 -9.97 -3.45
CA LEU A 15 17.50 -9.23 -4.23
C LEU A 15 16.78 -8.18 -3.39
N VAL A 16 16.42 -8.51 -2.13
CA VAL A 16 15.82 -7.55 -1.17
C VAL A 16 16.79 -6.40 -0.89
N LEU A 17 18.04 -6.69 -0.57
CA LEU A 17 19.07 -5.67 -0.34
C LEU A 17 19.30 -4.80 -1.57
N LEU A 18 19.35 -5.40 -2.75
CA LEU A 18 19.52 -4.66 -4.01
C LEU A 18 18.33 -3.73 -4.25
N THR A 19 17.09 -4.18 -3.98
CA THR A 19 15.90 -3.33 -4.02
C THR A 19 16.04 -2.13 -3.09
N MET A 20 16.44 -2.36 -1.85
CA MET A 20 16.63 -1.30 -0.86
C MET A 20 17.72 -0.31 -1.30
N LEU A 21 18.83 -0.79 -1.85
CA LEU A 21 19.93 0.05 -2.36
C LEU A 21 19.47 0.93 -3.53
N ILE A 22 18.67 0.38 -4.45
CA ILE A 22 18.13 1.16 -5.58
C ILE A 22 17.19 2.25 -5.06
N ILE A 23 16.28 1.92 -4.14
CA ILE A 23 15.33 2.88 -3.58
C ILE A 23 16.05 4.00 -2.80
N TRP A 24 17.12 3.68 -2.09
CA TRP A 24 17.90 4.65 -1.34
C TRP A 24 18.85 5.50 -2.22
N GLY A 25 19.43 4.89 -3.25
CA GLY A 25 20.44 5.52 -4.10
C GLY A 25 19.86 6.36 -5.24
N LEU A 26 18.80 5.89 -5.90
CA LEU A 26 18.25 6.53 -7.08
C LEU A 26 17.76 7.97 -6.85
N PRO A 27 17.12 8.34 -5.72
CA PRO A 27 16.70 9.72 -5.48
C PRO A 27 17.86 10.71 -5.36
N LYS A 28 19.08 10.21 -5.10
CA LYS A 28 20.29 11.03 -5.07
C LYS A 28 20.81 11.37 -6.47
N LEU A 29 20.54 10.49 -7.46
CA LEU A 29 20.92 10.70 -8.86
C LEU A 29 19.83 11.48 -9.63
N SER A 30 18.57 11.14 -9.43
CA SER A 30 17.46 11.76 -10.14
C SER A 30 16.21 11.81 -9.26
N LYS A 31 15.62 13.00 -9.12
CA LYS A 31 14.36 13.21 -8.39
C LYS A 31 13.12 13.04 -9.28
N LEU A 32 13.31 12.93 -10.61
CA LEU A 32 12.24 12.84 -11.59
C LEU A 32 11.67 11.42 -11.72
N ILE A 33 12.46 10.41 -11.38
CA ILE A 33 12.09 9.01 -11.60
C ILE A 33 11.69 8.38 -10.26
N PRO A 34 10.48 7.79 -10.17
CA PRO A 34 10.06 7.12 -8.94
C PRO A 34 10.95 5.88 -8.68
N SER A 35 11.76 5.97 -7.63
CA SER A 35 12.76 4.94 -7.28
C SER A 35 12.12 3.58 -6.98
N SER A 36 10.93 3.55 -6.43
CA SER A 36 10.17 2.34 -6.16
C SER A 36 9.81 1.58 -7.45
N LEU A 37 9.37 2.31 -8.48
CA LEU A 37 9.01 1.71 -9.77
C LEU A 37 10.25 1.15 -10.48
N VAL A 38 11.34 1.91 -10.49
CA VAL A 38 12.61 1.45 -11.09
C VAL A 38 13.15 0.23 -10.37
N SER A 39 13.11 0.19 -9.05
CA SER A 39 13.59 -0.96 -8.29
C SER A 39 12.81 -2.23 -8.63
N ILE A 40 11.49 -2.16 -8.73
CA ILE A 40 10.66 -3.29 -9.13
C ILE A 40 11.02 -3.76 -10.54
N LEU A 41 11.12 -2.84 -11.51
CA LEU A 41 11.44 -3.19 -12.90
C LEU A 41 12.85 -3.78 -13.05
N VAL A 42 13.84 -3.25 -12.34
CA VAL A 42 15.22 -3.76 -12.37
C VAL A 42 15.28 -5.17 -11.78
N ILE A 43 14.68 -5.39 -10.61
CA ILE A 43 14.67 -6.72 -9.99
C ILE A 43 13.88 -7.71 -10.84
N PHE A 44 12.75 -7.31 -11.39
CA PHE A 44 11.99 -8.13 -12.33
C PHE A 44 12.82 -8.51 -13.56
N GLY A 45 13.53 -7.53 -14.15
CA GLY A 45 14.44 -7.78 -15.26
C GLY A 45 15.59 -8.72 -14.92
N ILE A 46 16.19 -8.59 -13.74
CA ILE A 46 17.25 -9.49 -13.26
C ILE A 46 16.72 -10.91 -13.09
N VAL A 47 15.57 -11.07 -12.42
CA VAL A 47 14.97 -12.39 -12.19
C VAL A 47 14.66 -13.09 -13.51
N MET A 48 14.10 -12.35 -14.50
CA MET A 48 13.79 -12.88 -15.82
C MET A 48 15.05 -13.19 -16.65
N ALA A 49 16.10 -12.33 -16.60
CA ALA A 49 17.30 -12.49 -17.39
C ALA A 49 18.20 -13.65 -16.91
N PHE A 50 18.21 -13.91 -15.61
CA PHE A 50 19.03 -14.96 -15.00
C PHE A 50 18.22 -16.22 -14.64
N ASP A 51 16.93 -16.26 -15.00
CA ASP A 51 16.00 -17.37 -14.71
C ASP A 51 16.08 -17.82 -13.25
N ILE A 52 16.07 -16.82 -12.33
CA ILE A 52 16.23 -17.06 -10.91
C ILE A 52 14.91 -17.60 -10.35
N ASP A 53 14.93 -18.80 -9.81
CA ASP A 53 13.78 -19.43 -9.17
C ASP A 53 13.44 -18.69 -7.85
N THR A 54 12.54 -17.71 -7.94
CA THR A 54 12.05 -16.94 -6.80
C THR A 54 10.53 -16.94 -6.82
N LYS A 55 9.93 -16.94 -5.63
CA LYS A 55 8.47 -16.80 -5.51
C LYS A 55 7.98 -15.50 -6.13
N SER A 56 7.00 -15.61 -6.99
CA SER A 56 6.27 -14.52 -7.61
C SER A 56 4.97 -14.21 -6.85
N VAL A 57 4.33 -13.10 -7.17
CA VAL A 57 3.01 -12.74 -6.64
C VAL A 57 1.98 -13.81 -7.00
N GLY A 58 2.05 -14.35 -8.22
CA GLY A 58 1.16 -15.39 -8.71
C GLY A 58 1.22 -16.70 -7.91
N ASP A 59 2.36 -17.00 -7.28
CA ASP A 59 2.52 -18.19 -6.42
C ASP A 59 1.79 -18.06 -5.08
N ILE A 60 1.52 -16.83 -4.64
CA ILE A 60 0.78 -16.56 -3.39
C ILE A 60 -0.72 -16.39 -3.68
N ALA A 61 -1.04 -15.61 -4.69
CA ALA A 61 -2.42 -15.29 -5.04
C ALA A 61 -2.56 -15.10 -6.55
N SER A 62 -3.41 -15.90 -7.18
CA SER A 62 -3.76 -15.69 -8.58
C SER A 62 -4.66 -14.46 -8.71
N ILE A 63 -4.16 -13.45 -9.42
CA ILE A 63 -4.92 -12.26 -9.76
C ILE A 63 -5.64 -12.55 -11.07
N LYS A 64 -6.82 -13.14 -10.98
CA LYS A 64 -7.66 -13.31 -12.18
C LYS A 64 -7.99 -11.93 -12.71
N GLY A 65 -7.37 -11.55 -13.83
CA GLY A 65 -7.68 -10.29 -14.51
C GLY A 65 -9.18 -10.21 -14.78
N GLY A 66 -9.76 -9.03 -14.58
CA GLY A 66 -11.17 -8.80 -14.80
C GLY A 66 -11.74 -7.79 -13.82
N PHE A 67 -12.98 -7.40 -14.05
CA PHE A 67 -13.70 -6.51 -13.13
C PHE A 67 -14.01 -7.29 -11.84
N PRO A 68 -13.76 -6.71 -10.65
CA PRO A 68 -14.07 -7.35 -9.39
C PRO A 68 -15.56 -7.75 -9.34
N PRO A 69 -15.88 -9.01 -9.05
CA PRO A 69 -17.27 -9.45 -9.05
C PRO A 69 -18.04 -8.78 -7.92
N PHE A 70 -19.22 -8.27 -8.24
CA PHE A 70 -20.16 -7.81 -7.21
C PHE A 70 -20.68 -9.01 -6.44
N HIS A 71 -20.50 -9.00 -5.14
CA HIS A 71 -20.90 -10.10 -4.29
C HIS A 71 -21.54 -9.57 -3.02
N ILE A 72 -22.74 -10.10 -2.72
CA ILE A 72 -23.40 -9.86 -1.44
C ILE A 72 -22.93 -10.97 -0.50
N PRO A 73 -22.25 -10.62 0.62
CA PRO A 73 -21.79 -11.64 1.57
C PRO A 73 -22.95 -12.50 2.07
N ASN A 74 -22.88 -13.79 1.80
CA ASN A 74 -23.90 -14.74 2.26
C ASN A 74 -23.56 -15.20 3.68
N VAL A 75 -23.73 -14.31 4.64
CA VAL A 75 -23.44 -14.55 6.07
C VAL A 75 -24.74 -14.46 6.85
N SER A 76 -24.99 -15.43 7.72
CA SER A 76 -26.15 -15.42 8.59
C SER A 76 -26.11 -14.24 9.53
N PHE A 77 -27.15 -13.41 9.54
CA PHE A 77 -27.32 -12.33 10.50
C PHE A 77 -27.66 -12.91 11.88
N SER A 78 -26.63 -13.35 12.62
CA SER A 78 -26.76 -13.85 13.98
C SER A 78 -25.94 -13.01 14.94
N LEU A 79 -26.33 -13.02 16.22
CA LEU A 79 -25.55 -12.35 17.28
C LEU A 79 -24.14 -12.96 17.40
N GLU A 80 -23.99 -14.22 17.10
CA GLU A 80 -22.69 -14.90 17.08
C GLU A 80 -21.78 -14.33 15.98
N THR A 81 -22.29 -14.23 14.76
CA THR A 81 -21.56 -13.60 13.64
C THR A 81 -21.17 -12.16 13.97
N LEU A 82 -22.10 -11.40 14.54
CA LEU A 82 -21.85 -10.01 14.94
C LEU A 82 -20.75 -9.92 16.00
N SER A 83 -20.77 -10.81 17.00
CA SER A 83 -19.76 -10.83 18.07
C SER A 83 -18.35 -11.14 17.56
N ILE A 84 -18.23 -11.90 16.48
CA ILE A 84 -16.94 -12.23 15.84
C ILE A 84 -16.45 -11.03 14.99
N ILE A 85 -17.33 -10.43 14.19
CA ILE A 85 -16.95 -9.40 13.23
C ILE A 85 -16.72 -8.03 13.89
N LEU A 86 -17.56 -7.67 14.89
CA LEU A 86 -17.59 -6.34 15.47
C LEU A 86 -16.25 -5.86 16.04
N PRO A 87 -15.49 -6.67 16.81
CA PRO A 87 -14.19 -6.25 17.32
C PRO A 87 -13.21 -5.88 16.20
N TYR A 88 -13.09 -6.72 15.18
CA TYR A 88 -12.19 -6.49 14.04
C TYR A 88 -12.62 -5.27 13.22
N ALA A 89 -13.91 -5.18 12.90
CA ALA A 89 -14.47 -4.05 12.17
C ALA A 89 -14.27 -2.73 12.94
N SER A 90 -14.45 -2.73 14.25
CA SER A 90 -14.25 -1.54 15.09
C SER A 90 -12.80 -1.09 15.12
N ILE A 91 -11.84 -2.02 15.22
CA ILE A 91 -10.42 -1.72 15.20
C ILE A 91 -10.03 -1.13 13.83
N VAL A 92 -10.41 -1.78 12.73
CA VAL A 92 -10.09 -1.32 11.38
C VAL A 92 -10.73 0.04 11.10
N ALA A 93 -11.99 0.24 11.49
CA ALA A 93 -12.68 1.52 11.35
C ALA A 93 -12.01 2.63 12.18
N GLY A 94 -11.64 2.34 13.43
CA GLY A 94 -10.96 3.30 14.30
C GLY A 94 -9.60 3.72 13.76
N VAL A 95 -8.76 2.77 13.38
CA VAL A 95 -7.44 3.04 12.80
C VAL A 95 -7.58 3.80 11.48
N GLY A 96 -8.47 3.35 10.58
CA GLY A 96 -8.68 3.99 9.29
C GLY A 96 -9.20 5.43 9.41
N LEU A 97 -10.10 5.70 10.34
CA LEU A 97 -10.59 7.07 10.59
C LEU A 97 -9.49 7.97 11.15
N ILE A 98 -8.71 7.49 12.12
CA ILE A 98 -7.60 8.26 12.70
C ILE A 98 -6.59 8.61 11.61
N GLU A 99 -6.18 7.65 10.79
CA GLU A 99 -5.21 7.86 9.72
C GLU A 99 -5.74 8.83 8.66
N SER A 100 -7.00 8.67 8.23
CA SER A 100 -7.62 9.56 7.25
C SER A 100 -7.76 11.00 7.76
N LEU A 101 -8.13 11.19 9.03
CA LEU A 101 -8.25 12.53 9.62
C LEU A 101 -6.89 13.18 9.86
N LEU A 102 -5.86 12.40 10.24
CA LEU A 102 -4.49 12.90 10.31
C LEU A 102 -3.98 13.32 8.92
N THR A 103 -4.22 12.50 7.91
CA THR A 103 -3.87 12.83 6.52
C THR A 103 -4.57 14.12 6.08
N LEU A 104 -5.87 14.27 6.39
CA LEU A 104 -6.62 15.48 6.09
C LEU A 104 -5.99 16.72 6.72
N ASN A 105 -5.63 16.66 8.01
CA ASN A 105 -5.01 17.78 8.71
C ASN A 105 -3.66 18.17 8.11
N ILE A 106 -2.81 17.20 7.76
CA ILE A 106 -1.51 17.45 7.12
C ILE A 106 -1.69 18.07 5.73
N VAL A 107 -2.64 17.56 4.96
CA VAL A 107 -2.97 18.10 3.63
C VAL A 107 -3.51 19.53 3.75
N ASP A 108 -4.37 19.82 4.71
CA ASP A 108 -4.90 21.14 4.98
C ASP A 108 -3.80 22.15 5.31
N GLU A 109 -2.84 21.74 6.14
CA GLU A 109 -1.70 22.58 6.52
C GLU A 109 -0.82 22.91 5.30
N ILE A 110 -0.51 21.92 4.45
CA ILE A 110 0.36 22.11 3.28
C ILE A 110 -0.35 22.91 2.17
N THR A 111 -1.65 22.70 1.99
CA THR A 111 -2.43 23.34 0.91
C THR A 111 -3.08 24.65 1.35
N GLU A 112 -2.88 25.07 2.62
CA GLU A 112 -3.52 26.25 3.22
C GLU A 112 -5.05 26.24 3.03
N SER A 113 -5.65 25.06 3.06
CA SER A 113 -7.08 24.85 2.88
C SER A 113 -7.70 24.30 4.16
N ARG A 114 -9.02 24.23 4.24
CA ARG A 114 -9.70 23.63 5.37
C ARG A 114 -10.67 22.55 4.91
N GLY A 115 -10.30 21.31 5.14
CA GLY A 115 -11.12 20.14 4.90
C GLY A 115 -12.29 20.02 5.91
N ARG A 116 -13.21 19.14 5.60
CA ARG A 116 -14.37 18.86 6.45
C ARG A 116 -14.28 17.43 6.99
N GLY A 117 -13.70 17.25 8.19
CA GLY A 117 -13.47 15.94 8.80
C GLY A 117 -14.73 15.07 8.87
N ASN A 118 -15.91 15.64 9.21
CA ASN A 118 -17.15 14.87 9.23
C ASN A 118 -17.55 14.33 7.84
N LYS A 119 -17.31 15.11 6.78
CA LYS A 119 -17.57 14.63 5.41
C LYS A 119 -16.60 13.55 4.99
N GLU A 120 -15.35 13.70 5.40
CA GLU A 120 -14.31 12.71 5.14
C GLU A 120 -14.64 11.38 5.82
N ALA A 121 -15.03 11.41 7.09
CA ALA A 121 -15.42 10.22 7.84
C ALA A 121 -16.61 9.48 7.18
N VAL A 122 -17.63 10.22 6.75
CA VAL A 122 -18.79 9.65 6.04
C VAL A 122 -18.38 9.10 4.67
N ALA A 123 -17.56 9.84 3.92
CA ALA A 123 -17.07 9.40 2.60
C ALA A 123 -16.23 8.12 2.70
N GLN A 124 -15.36 8.04 3.71
CA GLN A 124 -14.57 6.85 4.03
C GLN A 124 -15.46 5.64 4.35
N GLY A 125 -16.48 5.83 5.16
CA GLY A 125 -17.44 4.79 5.48
C GLY A 125 -18.19 4.27 4.26
N VAL A 126 -18.70 5.17 3.42
CA VAL A 126 -19.40 4.81 2.16
C VAL A 126 -18.45 4.09 1.20
N ALA A 127 -17.23 4.58 1.03
CA ALA A 127 -16.24 3.96 0.15
C ALA A 127 -15.90 2.53 0.62
N ASN A 128 -15.73 2.31 1.92
CA ASN A 128 -15.44 0.99 2.47
C ASN A 128 -16.63 0.02 2.36
N ILE A 129 -17.86 0.50 2.51
CA ILE A 129 -19.06 -0.32 2.24
C ILE A 129 -19.08 -0.74 0.76
N CYS A 130 -18.88 0.20 -0.17
CA CYS A 130 -18.81 -0.12 -1.59
C CYS A 130 -17.69 -1.12 -1.88
N SER A 131 -16.50 -0.92 -1.33
CA SER A 131 -15.37 -1.84 -1.50
C SER A 131 -15.72 -3.25 -1.01
N GLY A 132 -16.41 -3.37 0.12
CA GLY A 132 -16.85 -4.65 0.68
C GLY A 132 -17.78 -5.44 -0.25
N PHE A 133 -18.66 -4.78 -0.99
CA PHE A 133 -19.52 -5.45 -2.00
C PHE A 133 -18.73 -5.97 -3.21
N PHE A 134 -17.55 -5.44 -3.46
CA PHE A 134 -16.64 -5.94 -4.49
C PHE A 134 -15.53 -6.83 -3.93
N SER A 135 -15.75 -7.42 -2.77
CA SER A 135 -14.78 -8.30 -2.07
C SER A 135 -13.45 -7.62 -1.76
N GLY A 136 -13.44 -6.29 -1.70
CA GLY A 136 -12.27 -5.50 -1.34
C GLY A 136 -12.10 -5.40 0.17
N MET A 137 -10.86 -5.21 0.60
CA MET A 137 -10.55 -4.87 1.99
C MET A 137 -10.89 -3.40 2.28
N GLY A 138 -11.18 -3.10 3.53
CA GLY A 138 -11.28 -1.73 4.00
C GLY A 138 -9.95 -0.99 3.82
N GLY A 139 -10.04 0.26 3.39
CA GLY A 139 -8.89 1.13 3.17
C GLY A 139 -9.05 2.48 3.85
N CYS A 140 -7.96 3.23 3.92
CA CYS A 140 -7.90 4.58 4.47
C CYS A 140 -6.98 5.48 3.63
N ALA A 141 -7.03 6.78 3.87
CA ALA A 141 -6.15 7.73 3.20
C ALA A 141 -4.74 7.64 3.80
N MET A 142 -3.75 7.34 2.97
CA MET A 142 -2.35 7.26 3.40
C MET A 142 -1.64 8.62 3.28
N ILE A 143 -0.98 9.04 4.33
CA ILE A 143 -0.21 10.29 4.38
C ILE A 143 0.84 10.35 3.26
N GLY A 144 1.65 9.31 3.13
CA GLY A 144 2.75 9.27 2.17
C GLY A 144 2.30 9.44 0.71
N GLN A 145 1.27 8.73 0.30
CA GLN A 145 0.72 8.83 -1.06
C GLN A 145 0.07 10.19 -1.32
N SER A 146 -0.63 10.74 -0.33
CA SER A 146 -1.24 12.07 -0.41
C SER A 146 -0.20 13.15 -0.57
N LEU A 147 0.90 13.07 0.19
CA LEU A 147 2.02 14.02 0.11
C LEU A 147 2.74 13.96 -1.25
N ILE A 148 2.98 12.76 -1.77
CA ILE A 148 3.57 12.59 -3.10
C ILE A 148 2.66 13.19 -4.17
N ASN A 149 1.37 12.97 -4.08
CA ASN A 149 0.40 13.52 -5.00
C ASN A 149 0.39 15.06 -4.99
N ILE A 150 0.39 15.67 -3.81
CA ILE A 150 0.42 17.13 -3.63
C ILE A 150 1.76 17.70 -4.13
N SER A 151 2.88 17.09 -3.78
CA SER A 151 4.21 17.53 -4.22
C SER A 151 4.38 17.43 -5.74
N SER A 152 3.68 16.51 -6.38
CA SER A 152 3.59 16.38 -7.84
C SER A 152 2.65 17.41 -8.49
N GLY A 153 2.05 18.33 -7.72
CA GLY A 153 1.22 19.42 -8.22
C GLY A 153 -0.29 19.14 -8.21
N ALA A 154 -0.74 18.04 -7.65
CA ALA A 154 -2.17 17.76 -7.53
C ALA A 154 -2.85 18.76 -6.57
N ARG A 155 -3.96 19.32 -7.00
CA ARG A 155 -4.75 20.30 -6.20
C ARG A 155 -6.24 19.96 -6.13
N ALA A 156 -6.70 18.98 -6.89
CA ALA A 156 -8.12 18.67 -7.03
C ALA A 156 -8.37 17.15 -7.00
N ARG A 157 -9.64 16.78 -6.96
CA ARG A 157 -10.11 15.39 -6.92
C ARG A 157 -9.77 14.58 -8.18
N LEU A 158 -9.47 15.27 -9.30
CA LEU A 158 -9.19 14.63 -10.58
C LEU A 158 -8.00 13.66 -10.48
N SER A 159 -6.97 14.02 -9.75
CA SER A 159 -5.80 13.16 -9.53
C SER A 159 -6.17 11.81 -8.89
N GLY A 160 -7.01 11.83 -7.84
CA GLY A 160 -7.48 10.60 -7.19
C GLY A 160 -8.37 9.75 -8.11
N ILE A 161 -9.25 10.39 -8.89
CA ILE A 161 -10.11 9.69 -9.86
C ILE A 161 -9.26 9.03 -10.94
N VAL A 162 -8.29 9.75 -11.50
CA VAL A 162 -7.39 9.20 -12.54
C VAL A 162 -6.57 8.05 -11.96
N ALA A 163 -6.03 8.19 -10.74
CA ALA A 163 -5.29 7.12 -10.07
C ALA A 163 -6.15 5.85 -9.87
N SER A 164 -7.40 6.01 -9.44
CA SER A 164 -8.32 4.90 -9.24
C SER A 164 -8.68 4.19 -10.55
N VAL A 165 -8.95 4.96 -11.62
CA VAL A 165 -9.25 4.41 -12.96
C VAL A 165 -8.02 3.68 -13.52
N MET A 166 -6.82 4.28 -13.41
CA MET A 166 -5.59 3.66 -13.87
C MET A 166 -5.29 2.37 -13.11
N LEU A 167 -5.50 2.36 -11.79
CA LEU A 167 -5.34 1.14 -10.98
C LEU A 167 -6.29 0.04 -11.46
N LEU A 168 -7.56 0.37 -11.72
CA LEU A 168 -8.53 -0.57 -12.25
C LEU A 168 -8.09 -1.13 -13.61
N VAL A 169 -7.62 -0.27 -14.51
CA VAL A 169 -7.07 -0.67 -15.82
C VAL A 169 -5.88 -1.60 -15.65
N PHE A 170 -4.96 -1.29 -14.74
CA PHE A 170 -3.82 -2.17 -14.44
C PHE A 170 -4.25 -3.54 -13.90
N ILE A 171 -5.26 -3.60 -13.05
CA ILE A 171 -5.78 -4.88 -12.54
C ILE A 171 -6.44 -5.67 -13.67
N MET A 172 -7.20 -5.02 -14.55
CA MET A 172 -7.92 -5.69 -15.63
C MET A 172 -6.99 -6.23 -16.73
N PHE A 173 -5.98 -5.46 -17.11
CA PHE A 173 -5.13 -5.78 -18.26
C PHE A 173 -3.69 -6.16 -17.89
N GLY A 174 -3.22 -5.73 -16.74
CA GLY A 174 -1.84 -5.93 -16.27
C GLY A 174 -1.68 -7.09 -15.28
N SER A 175 -2.73 -7.84 -14.98
CA SER A 175 -2.69 -8.93 -13.99
C SER A 175 -1.58 -9.93 -14.27
N GLY A 176 -1.38 -10.35 -15.52
CA GLY A 176 -0.34 -11.29 -15.90
C GLY A 176 1.10 -10.78 -15.65
N ILE A 177 1.32 -9.46 -15.75
CA ILE A 177 2.62 -8.85 -15.44
C ILE A 177 2.78 -8.75 -13.91
N ILE A 178 1.71 -8.40 -13.22
CA ILE A 178 1.72 -8.27 -11.75
C ILE A 178 2.00 -9.63 -11.08
N GLU A 179 1.41 -10.70 -11.60
CA GLU A 179 1.63 -12.06 -11.10
C GLU A 179 3.10 -12.50 -11.21
N GLN A 180 3.82 -12.04 -12.22
CA GLN A 180 5.23 -12.39 -12.43
C GLN A 180 6.20 -11.56 -11.56
N LEU A 181 5.72 -10.54 -10.83
CA LEU A 181 6.60 -9.74 -10.00
C LEU A 181 7.21 -10.56 -8.85
N PRO A 182 8.54 -10.51 -8.67
CA PRO A 182 9.20 -11.23 -7.60
C PRO A 182 8.86 -10.63 -6.23
N ILE A 183 8.47 -11.48 -5.30
CA ILE A 183 8.13 -11.08 -3.91
C ILE A 183 9.31 -10.39 -3.23
N ALA A 184 10.53 -10.77 -3.57
CA ALA A 184 11.74 -10.12 -3.04
C ALA A 184 11.76 -8.60 -3.30
N ALA A 185 11.33 -8.15 -4.50
CA ALA A 185 11.23 -6.73 -4.83
C ALA A 185 10.19 -6.01 -3.96
N LEU A 186 9.02 -6.62 -3.78
CA LEU A 186 7.95 -6.06 -2.95
C LEU A 186 8.34 -6.03 -1.46
N THR A 187 9.03 -7.05 -0.98
CA THR A 187 9.54 -7.11 0.41
C THR A 187 10.54 -5.98 0.66
N GLY A 188 11.52 -5.78 -0.24
CA GLY A 188 12.49 -4.70 -0.12
C GLY A 188 11.83 -3.32 -0.13
N LEU A 189 10.82 -3.13 -0.99
CA LEU A 189 10.03 -1.91 -1.04
C LEU A 189 9.27 -1.68 0.27
N MET A 190 8.60 -2.70 0.82
CA MET A 190 7.84 -2.58 2.08
C MET A 190 8.75 -2.25 3.26
N ILE A 191 9.95 -2.83 3.33
CA ILE A 191 10.94 -2.48 4.35
C ILE A 191 11.34 -1.01 4.23
N MET A 192 11.61 -0.53 3.03
CA MET A 192 11.99 0.88 2.82
C MET A 192 10.85 1.84 3.14
N VAL A 193 9.60 1.49 2.80
CA VAL A 193 8.41 2.27 3.19
C VAL A 193 8.27 2.30 4.71
N SER A 194 8.44 1.17 5.39
CA SER A 194 8.37 1.10 6.86
C SER A 194 9.44 1.97 7.52
N ILE A 195 10.66 1.96 7.01
CA ILE A 195 11.76 2.82 7.49
C ILE A 195 11.45 4.31 7.25
N GLY A 196 10.88 4.63 6.09
CA GLY A 196 10.53 5.99 5.69
C GLY A 196 9.32 6.58 6.42
N THR A 197 8.36 5.76 6.80
CA THR A 197 7.16 6.18 7.55
C THR A 197 7.38 6.19 9.06
N PHE A 198 8.44 5.55 9.54
CA PHE A 198 8.76 5.51 10.95
C PHE A 198 9.25 6.88 11.45
N GLU A 199 8.56 7.44 12.43
CA GLU A 199 8.90 8.76 13.01
C GLU A 199 10.08 8.66 13.99
N TRP A 200 11.29 8.68 13.46
CA TRP A 200 12.55 8.63 14.25
C TRP A 200 12.68 9.79 15.24
N GLY A 201 12.03 10.93 14.96
CA GLY A 201 11.97 12.10 15.84
C GLY A 201 11.25 11.81 17.16
N SER A 202 10.17 11.07 17.12
CA SER A 202 9.36 10.68 18.29
C SER A 202 10.16 9.89 19.31
N LEU A 203 11.04 8.98 18.88
CA LEU A 203 11.92 8.23 19.78
C LEU A 203 12.90 9.11 20.55
N ARG A 204 13.40 10.17 19.92
CA ARG A 204 14.31 11.12 20.58
C ARG A 204 13.59 12.00 21.59
N THR A 205 12.31 12.29 21.33
CA THR A 205 11.51 13.16 22.20
C THR A 205 10.94 12.38 23.40
N PHE A 206 10.68 11.08 23.22
CA PHE A 206 10.15 10.23 24.31
C PHE A 206 11.06 10.21 25.55
N ASN A 207 12.37 10.30 25.37
CA ASN A 207 13.34 10.33 26.48
C ASN A 207 13.45 11.72 27.16
N ARG A 208 12.74 12.75 26.66
CA ARG A 208 12.76 14.13 27.20
C ARG A 208 11.39 14.55 27.77
N MET A 209 10.38 13.68 27.78
CA MET A 209 9.11 14.00 28.43
C MET A 209 9.29 13.95 29.94
N PRO A 210 8.94 15.01 30.68
CA PRO A 210 8.87 14.97 32.13
C PRO A 210 7.77 13.97 32.53
N LYS A 211 8.08 13.16 33.53
CA LYS A 211 7.14 12.21 34.15
C LYS A 211 6.05 12.96 34.90
#